data_6e68851af0d260ec0bc2460f95016ff2
#
_entry.id   6e68851af0d260ec0bc2460f95016ff2
#
_cell.length_a   1.000
_cell.length_b   1.000
_cell.length_c   1.000
_cell.angle_alpha   90.00
_cell.angle_beta   90.00
_cell.angle_gamma   90.00
#
_symmetry.space_group_name_H-M   'P 1'
#
loop_
_entity.id
_entity.type
_entity.pdbx_description
1 polymer ?
#
loop_
_entity_poly.entity_id
_entity_poly.type
_entity_poly.pdbx_seq_one_letter_code
_entity_poly.pdbx_strand_id
1 'polypeptide(L)'
;MVVQIISGFQESGNVDQNLQIEGDTLIKYLGADAFVEVPDGIRIIADSAFEYCMEVQEVHLPDSVERIGKHAFQGSGIKKIHLPESIKTIDIYAFSGTPLEYMELPENLQKLGHSAFRYCRMLKKVKFPEHLVEIPHDTFNDCGKLREVILPHDTEVIEAHAFSGCAALEQVDLPESVKRIEEGAFVTCVSLEKVHLPKGLEVVERKVFYRCTNLKELHFPKRVTEFGKGIFSQCSALKRVYIEGNPVDEEVFQDWDMWTTCYDMEEIIAPNMRITRFAKEWRMWAAAGLADYLVEQGDVRSEILDSYVKDLKENRSSYEVLLLENKKLLQFFIHYNLLAEQAVNRLLNQSLQKSDMEIRSMLLNYQNEIQNEDKKEETGSQLDQLLAALS
;
A
#
# COMPACT_ATOMS: atom_id res chain seq x y z
N MET A 1 38.91 -30.50 3.16
CA MET A 1 39.50 -30.11 1.84
C MET A 1 39.93 -28.67 2.01
N VAL A 2 41.25 -28.49 2.11
CA VAL A 2 41.89 -27.21 2.46
C VAL A 2 41.74 -26.28 1.27
N VAL A 3 41.06 -25.14 1.46
CA VAL A 3 40.96 -24.09 0.44
C VAL A 3 42.33 -23.45 0.29
N GLN A 4 42.86 -23.51 -0.90
CA GLN A 4 44.15 -22.90 -1.26
C GLN A 4 44.00 -21.37 -1.19
N ILE A 5 44.73 -20.76 -0.26
CA ILE A 5 44.94 -19.32 -0.24
C ILE A 5 45.88 -18.98 -1.42
N ILE A 6 45.36 -18.25 -2.37
CA ILE A 6 46.17 -17.82 -3.54
C ILE A 6 47.12 -16.71 -3.10
N SER A 7 48.40 -17.06 -2.99
CA SER A 7 49.53 -16.12 -2.89
C SER A 7 49.74 -15.46 -4.24
N GLY A 8 49.29 -14.22 -4.41
CA GLY A 8 49.44 -13.51 -5.69
C GLY A 8 49.33 -12.01 -5.62
N PHE A 9 49.39 -11.40 -4.44
CA PHE A 9 49.55 -9.95 -4.29
C PHE A 9 50.62 -9.70 -3.22
N GLN A 10 51.83 -9.41 -3.66
CA GLN A 10 52.85 -8.75 -2.85
C GLN A 10 52.74 -7.27 -3.15
N GLU A 11 52.20 -6.49 -2.17
CA GLU A 11 52.79 -5.27 -1.63
C GLU A 11 51.90 -4.67 -0.55
N SER A 12 52.49 -4.58 0.66
CA SER A 12 52.23 -3.67 1.77
C SER A 12 50.76 -3.40 2.19
N GLY A 13 50.17 -4.29 2.93
CA GLY A 13 48.98 -4.10 3.74
C GLY A 13 48.63 -5.45 4.36
N ASN A 14 48.39 -5.49 5.66
CA ASN A 14 47.92 -6.67 6.35
C ASN A 14 46.50 -6.96 5.81
N VAL A 15 46.40 -7.85 4.81
CA VAL A 15 45.10 -8.32 4.32
C VAL A 15 44.39 -8.97 5.51
N ASP A 16 43.25 -8.43 5.89
CA ASP A 16 42.44 -8.96 6.99
C ASP A 16 42.16 -10.44 6.72
N GLN A 17 42.65 -11.32 7.62
CA GLN A 17 42.47 -12.77 7.49
C GLN A 17 41.00 -13.20 7.50
N ASN A 18 40.10 -12.30 7.88
CA ASN A 18 38.68 -12.49 7.89
C ASN A 18 38.00 -12.27 6.54
N LEU A 19 38.69 -11.77 5.52
CA LEU A 19 38.20 -11.57 4.17
C LEU A 19 38.46 -12.80 3.30
N GLN A 20 37.42 -13.50 2.90
CA GLN A 20 37.53 -14.57 1.90
C GLN A 20 37.41 -13.98 0.52
N ILE A 21 38.51 -14.01 -0.25
CA ILE A 21 38.61 -13.38 -1.58
C ILE A 21 38.95 -14.45 -2.61
N GLU A 22 38.28 -14.38 -3.76
CA GLU A 22 38.56 -15.21 -4.94
C GLU A 22 38.68 -14.29 -6.17
N GLY A 23 39.89 -14.18 -6.70
CA GLY A 23 40.17 -13.25 -7.82
C GLY A 23 39.94 -11.78 -7.43
N ASP A 24 39.02 -11.10 -8.11
CA ASP A 24 38.60 -9.73 -7.86
C ASP A 24 37.26 -9.64 -7.05
N THR A 25 36.87 -10.73 -6.41
CA THR A 25 35.58 -10.86 -5.72
C THR A 25 35.78 -11.13 -4.24
N LEU A 26 35.18 -10.29 -3.38
CA LEU A 26 35.02 -10.55 -1.96
C LEU A 26 33.83 -11.48 -1.75
N ILE A 27 34.12 -12.76 -1.44
CA ILE A 27 33.10 -13.81 -1.30
C ILE A 27 32.40 -13.71 0.03
N LYS A 28 33.18 -13.56 1.13
CA LYS A 28 32.60 -13.56 2.49
C LYS A 28 33.51 -12.83 3.48
N TYR A 29 32.89 -12.10 4.40
CA TYR A 29 33.51 -11.64 5.63
C TYR A 29 33.22 -12.62 6.76
N LEU A 30 34.27 -13.03 7.47
CA LEU A 30 34.21 -14.05 8.54
C LEU A 30 34.56 -13.48 9.92
N GLY A 31 34.87 -12.18 9.99
CA GLY A 31 35.28 -11.51 11.23
C GLY A 31 34.12 -10.90 12.00
N ALA A 32 34.48 -10.15 13.05
CA ALA A 32 33.56 -9.42 13.92
C ALA A 32 34.05 -8.00 14.21
N ASP A 33 34.88 -7.43 13.32
CA ASP A 33 35.43 -6.10 13.49
C ASP A 33 34.38 -5.05 13.18
N ALA A 34 34.34 -3.96 13.95
CA ALA A 34 33.42 -2.87 13.72
C ALA A 34 33.73 -2.06 12.44
N PHE A 35 34.99 -2.09 12.02
CA PHE A 35 35.51 -1.41 10.82
C PHE A 35 36.20 -2.44 9.91
N VAL A 36 35.82 -2.43 8.63
CA VAL A 36 36.37 -3.33 7.62
C VAL A 36 36.89 -2.53 6.43
N GLU A 37 38.15 -2.74 6.07
CA GLU A 37 38.77 -2.21 4.88
C GLU A 37 38.79 -3.27 3.79
N VAL A 38 38.10 -3.03 2.68
CA VAL A 38 38.13 -3.93 1.52
C VAL A 38 39.36 -3.59 0.66
N PRO A 39 40.22 -4.57 0.33
CA PRO A 39 41.47 -4.29 -0.40
C PRO A 39 41.24 -3.73 -1.80
N ASP A 40 42.22 -2.95 -2.29
CA ASP A 40 42.24 -2.50 -3.67
C ASP A 40 42.22 -3.67 -4.66
N GLY A 41 41.59 -3.42 -5.83
CA GLY A 41 41.42 -4.44 -6.88
C GLY A 41 40.18 -5.31 -6.75
N ILE A 42 39.45 -5.26 -5.63
CA ILE A 42 38.15 -5.90 -5.51
C ILE A 42 37.14 -5.13 -6.36
N ARG A 43 36.46 -5.86 -7.28
CA ARG A 43 35.44 -5.32 -8.17
C ARG A 43 34.03 -5.76 -7.78
N ILE A 44 33.90 -6.88 -7.08
CA ILE A 44 32.61 -7.46 -6.72
C ILE A 44 32.56 -7.75 -5.24
N ILE A 45 31.53 -7.21 -4.56
CA ILE A 45 31.10 -7.70 -3.27
C ILE A 45 30.04 -8.78 -3.57
N ALA A 46 30.34 -10.04 -3.27
CA ALA A 46 29.50 -11.17 -3.63
C ALA A 46 28.15 -11.17 -2.91
N ASP A 47 27.28 -12.03 -3.38
CA ASP A 47 25.98 -12.27 -2.74
C ASP A 47 26.21 -12.72 -1.29
N SER A 48 25.49 -12.10 -0.34
CA SER A 48 25.57 -12.37 1.10
C SER A 48 26.95 -12.19 1.75
N ALA A 49 27.86 -11.41 1.16
CA ALA A 49 29.24 -11.28 1.65
C ALA A 49 29.34 -10.79 3.11
N PHE A 50 28.51 -9.83 3.52
CA PHE A 50 28.37 -9.30 4.88
C PHE A 50 26.99 -9.53 5.50
N GLU A 51 26.25 -10.50 4.99
CA GLU A 51 24.89 -10.77 5.48
C GLU A 51 24.92 -11.14 6.97
N TYR A 52 24.08 -10.42 7.77
CA TYR A 52 23.98 -10.55 9.23
C TYR A 52 25.30 -10.33 10.01
N CYS A 53 26.29 -9.66 9.43
CA CYS A 53 27.47 -9.21 10.16
C CYS A 53 27.12 -8.04 11.10
N MET A 54 26.49 -8.32 12.24
CA MET A 54 25.92 -7.33 13.16
C MET A 54 26.96 -6.44 13.82
N GLU A 55 28.18 -6.91 13.98
CA GLU A 55 29.29 -6.14 14.62
C GLU A 55 29.90 -5.12 13.67
N VAL A 56 29.79 -5.33 12.35
CA VAL A 56 30.31 -4.43 11.33
C VAL A 56 29.50 -3.14 11.29
N GLN A 57 30.13 -2.00 11.60
CA GLN A 57 29.46 -0.70 11.63
C GLN A 57 29.85 0.21 10.46
N GLU A 58 31.05 0.02 9.90
CA GLU A 58 31.57 0.79 8.78
C GLU A 58 32.39 -0.10 7.85
N VAL A 59 32.20 0.05 6.55
CA VAL A 59 32.95 -0.66 5.51
C VAL A 59 33.47 0.37 4.52
N HIS A 60 34.78 0.32 4.26
CA HIS A 60 35.41 1.07 3.20
C HIS A 60 35.55 0.21 1.95
N LEU A 61 34.96 0.68 0.87
CA LEU A 61 35.03 0.06 -0.44
C LEU A 61 36.05 0.80 -1.31
N PRO A 62 36.97 0.11 -1.99
CA PRO A 62 37.91 0.74 -2.92
C PRO A 62 37.21 1.23 -4.20
N ASP A 63 37.81 2.16 -4.91
CA ASP A 63 37.32 2.74 -6.17
C ASP A 63 37.22 1.72 -7.31
N SER A 64 37.64 0.49 -7.11
CA SER A 64 37.53 -0.60 -8.08
C SER A 64 36.19 -1.35 -8.01
N VAL A 65 35.36 -1.16 -6.97
CA VAL A 65 34.12 -1.92 -6.79
C VAL A 65 33.06 -1.44 -7.79
N GLU A 66 32.57 -2.36 -8.62
CA GLU A 66 31.56 -2.11 -9.65
C GLU A 66 30.18 -2.71 -9.30
N ARG A 67 30.16 -3.74 -8.45
CA ARG A 67 28.92 -4.45 -8.11
C ARG A 67 28.83 -4.79 -6.63
N ILE A 68 27.66 -4.53 -6.05
CA ILE A 68 27.23 -5.04 -4.74
C ILE A 68 26.15 -6.11 -5.01
N GLY A 69 26.43 -7.35 -4.59
CA GLY A 69 25.60 -8.53 -4.83
C GLY A 69 24.31 -8.58 -4.01
N LYS A 70 23.50 -9.60 -4.27
CA LYS A 70 22.24 -9.83 -3.56
C LYS A 70 22.49 -10.07 -2.08
N HIS A 71 21.68 -9.45 -1.21
CA HIS A 71 21.81 -9.60 0.25
C HIS A 71 23.21 -9.25 0.80
N ALA A 72 24.08 -8.58 0.03
CA ALA A 72 25.49 -8.42 0.38
C ALA A 72 25.71 -7.86 1.79
N PHE A 73 24.90 -6.92 2.22
CA PHE A 73 24.92 -6.31 3.56
C PHE A 73 23.61 -6.49 4.32
N GLN A 74 22.71 -7.38 3.88
CA GLN A 74 21.41 -7.55 4.52
C GLN A 74 21.56 -7.84 6.02
N GLY A 75 20.82 -7.08 6.83
CA GLY A 75 20.79 -7.27 8.28
C GLY A 75 22.14 -7.05 8.99
N SER A 76 23.14 -6.49 8.31
CA SER A 76 24.40 -6.11 8.95
C SER A 76 24.24 -4.88 9.85
N GLY A 77 25.21 -4.66 10.74
CA GLY A 77 25.24 -3.51 11.65
C GLY A 77 25.71 -2.19 11.04
N ILE A 78 25.84 -2.11 9.69
CA ILE A 78 26.43 -0.96 9.00
C ILE A 78 25.60 0.29 9.22
N LYS A 79 26.25 1.32 9.79
CA LYS A 79 25.69 2.65 10.01
C LYS A 79 26.15 3.65 8.95
N LYS A 80 27.35 3.40 8.38
CA LYS A 80 27.96 4.25 7.36
C LYS A 80 28.64 3.38 6.31
N ILE A 81 28.48 3.75 5.07
CA ILE A 81 29.21 3.22 3.94
C ILE A 81 29.31 4.32 2.88
N HIS A 82 30.49 4.46 2.30
CA HIS A 82 30.68 5.28 1.11
C HIS A 82 30.68 4.36 -0.11
N LEU A 83 29.83 4.67 -1.07
CA LEU A 83 29.75 3.94 -2.34
C LEU A 83 30.58 4.68 -3.39
N PRO A 84 31.67 4.08 -3.92
CA PRO A 84 32.46 4.73 -4.94
C PRO A 84 31.71 4.90 -6.26
N GLU A 85 32.08 5.89 -7.06
CA GLU A 85 31.46 6.22 -8.36
C GLU A 85 31.61 5.11 -9.41
N SER A 86 32.49 4.13 -9.17
CA SER A 86 32.66 2.95 -10.02
C SER A 86 31.48 1.97 -9.96
N ILE A 87 30.62 2.06 -8.93
CA ILE A 87 29.49 1.13 -8.74
C ILE A 87 28.43 1.37 -9.82
N LYS A 88 28.13 0.31 -10.56
CA LYS A 88 27.12 0.24 -11.61
C LYS A 88 25.88 -0.51 -11.17
N THR A 89 26.02 -1.44 -10.21
CA THR A 89 24.92 -2.31 -9.79
C THR A 89 24.88 -2.47 -8.27
N ILE A 90 23.73 -2.19 -7.68
CA ILE A 90 23.33 -2.59 -6.35
C ILE A 90 22.18 -3.58 -6.50
N ASP A 91 22.38 -4.82 -6.08
CA ASP A 91 21.44 -5.90 -6.34
C ASP A 91 20.34 -6.00 -5.28
N ILE A 92 19.45 -6.95 -5.43
CA ILE A 92 18.24 -7.18 -4.62
C ILE A 92 18.61 -7.38 -3.16
N TYR A 93 17.89 -6.69 -2.22
CA TYR A 93 18.11 -6.72 -0.77
C TYR A 93 19.52 -6.33 -0.30
N ALA A 94 20.33 -5.70 -1.12
CA ALA A 94 21.76 -5.48 -0.84
C ALA A 94 22.03 -4.85 0.53
N PHE A 95 21.23 -3.89 0.96
CA PHE A 95 21.31 -3.19 2.24
C PHE A 95 20.07 -3.36 3.13
N SER A 96 19.20 -4.31 2.81
CA SER A 96 17.95 -4.48 3.54
C SER A 96 18.20 -4.70 5.04
N GLY A 97 17.44 -3.98 5.89
CA GLY A 97 17.51 -4.12 7.35
C GLY A 97 18.76 -3.57 8.01
N THR A 98 19.59 -2.79 7.30
CA THR A 98 20.76 -2.11 7.90
C THR A 98 20.35 -0.86 8.67
N PRO A 99 21.11 -0.47 9.72
CA PRO A 99 20.88 0.76 10.48
C PRO A 99 21.51 2.00 9.82
N LEU A 100 21.64 2.03 8.49
CA LEU A 100 22.13 3.20 7.74
C LEU A 100 21.26 4.43 8.06
N GLU A 101 21.92 5.58 8.30
CA GLU A 101 21.23 6.84 8.55
C GLU A 101 21.14 7.74 7.31
N TYR A 102 22.10 7.61 6.41
CA TYR A 102 22.23 8.35 5.16
C TYR A 102 22.75 7.43 4.06
N MET A 103 22.27 7.63 2.83
CA MET A 103 22.78 6.95 1.65
C MET A 103 22.92 7.95 0.50
N GLU A 104 24.08 7.95 -0.10
CA GLU A 104 24.35 8.62 -1.38
C GLU A 104 24.62 7.54 -2.43
N LEU A 105 23.75 7.47 -3.43
CA LEU A 105 23.89 6.54 -4.54
C LEU A 105 24.81 7.16 -5.60
N PRO A 106 25.75 6.40 -6.16
CA PRO A 106 26.72 6.93 -7.12
C PRO A 106 26.07 7.35 -8.44
N GLU A 107 26.57 8.41 -9.06
CA GLU A 107 26.02 8.96 -10.31
C GLU A 107 26.09 7.96 -11.49
N ASN A 108 27.03 7.02 -11.45
CA ASN A 108 27.18 5.98 -12.49
C ASN A 108 26.31 4.74 -12.25
N LEU A 109 25.42 4.75 -11.25
CA LEU A 109 24.56 3.62 -10.95
C LEU A 109 23.57 3.35 -12.11
N GLN A 110 23.66 2.15 -12.69
CA GLN A 110 22.83 1.71 -13.80
C GLN A 110 21.66 0.84 -13.36
N LYS A 111 21.83 0.11 -12.24
CA LYS A 111 20.83 -0.81 -11.73
C LYS A 111 20.74 -0.74 -10.20
N LEU A 112 19.54 -0.43 -9.73
CA LEU A 112 19.12 -0.57 -8.34
C LEU A 112 18.16 -1.76 -8.25
N GLY A 113 18.44 -2.70 -7.34
CA GLY A 113 17.64 -3.90 -7.16
C GLY A 113 16.40 -3.66 -6.27
N HIS A 114 15.40 -4.50 -6.45
CA HIS A 114 14.21 -4.51 -5.59
C HIS A 114 14.60 -4.64 -4.12
N SER A 115 13.86 -3.95 -3.24
CA SER A 115 14.07 -4.05 -1.79
C SER A 115 15.49 -3.71 -1.30
N ALA A 116 16.29 -3.00 -2.10
CA ALA A 116 17.71 -2.78 -1.79
C ALA A 116 17.92 -2.14 -0.41
N PHE A 117 17.03 -1.26 0.01
CA PHE A 117 17.05 -0.58 1.32
C PHE A 117 15.82 -0.89 2.18
N ARG A 118 15.09 -1.96 1.87
CA ARG A 118 13.92 -2.36 2.65
C ARG A 118 14.27 -2.52 4.13
N TYR A 119 13.39 -2.06 5.04
CA TYR A 119 13.61 -2.09 6.50
C TYR A 119 14.81 -1.29 7.01
N CYS A 120 15.39 -0.37 6.24
CA CYS A 120 16.42 0.56 6.73
C CYS A 120 15.75 1.62 7.65
N ARG A 121 15.28 1.18 8.82
CA ARG A 121 14.44 1.97 9.73
C ARG A 121 15.11 3.22 10.29
N MET A 122 16.44 3.33 10.19
CA MET A 122 17.21 4.49 10.64
C MET A 122 17.50 5.48 9.52
N LEU A 123 17.24 5.13 8.26
CA LEU A 123 17.54 5.92 7.08
C LEU A 123 16.68 7.20 7.07
N LYS A 124 17.34 8.36 7.07
CA LYS A 124 16.72 9.69 7.16
C LYS A 124 16.66 10.39 5.82
N LYS A 125 17.65 10.15 4.97
CA LYS A 125 17.82 10.81 3.67
C LYS A 125 18.54 9.91 2.69
N VAL A 126 18.10 9.95 1.43
CA VAL A 126 18.76 9.32 0.28
C VAL A 126 19.01 10.37 -0.77
N LYS A 127 20.23 10.37 -1.33
CA LYS A 127 20.56 11.12 -2.55
C LYS A 127 20.63 10.12 -3.70
N PHE A 128 19.84 10.35 -4.73
CA PHE A 128 19.80 9.54 -5.94
C PHE A 128 20.74 10.10 -7.01
N PRO A 129 21.19 9.26 -7.97
CA PRO A 129 21.81 9.73 -9.21
C PRO A 129 20.76 10.44 -10.09
N GLU A 130 21.20 11.33 -10.97
CA GLU A 130 20.28 12.11 -11.78
C GLU A 130 19.46 11.30 -12.81
N HIS A 131 19.94 10.13 -13.23
CA HIS A 131 19.42 9.36 -14.37
C HIS A 131 18.74 8.02 -14.01
N LEU A 132 18.20 7.89 -12.81
CA LEU A 132 17.46 6.67 -12.45
C LEU A 132 16.01 6.78 -12.94
N VAL A 133 15.65 5.93 -13.92
CA VAL A 133 14.35 5.99 -14.62
C VAL A 133 13.22 5.39 -13.79
N GLU A 134 13.53 4.47 -12.88
CA GLU A 134 12.54 3.81 -12.02
C GLU A 134 13.03 3.72 -10.56
N ILE A 135 12.11 3.85 -9.62
CA ILE A 135 12.34 3.50 -8.22
C ILE A 135 11.76 2.10 -8.03
N PRO A 136 12.62 1.09 -7.86
CA PRO A 136 12.18 -0.31 -7.90
C PRO A 136 11.28 -0.70 -6.72
N HIS A 137 10.57 -1.80 -6.91
CA HIS A 137 9.64 -2.41 -5.96
C HIS A 137 10.26 -2.54 -4.56
N ASP A 138 9.52 -2.14 -3.52
CA ASP A 138 9.92 -2.24 -2.11
C ASP A 138 11.24 -1.54 -1.75
N THR A 139 11.85 -0.72 -2.60
CA THR A 139 13.22 -0.21 -2.39
C THR A 139 13.39 0.42 -1.01
N PHE A 140 12.46 1.26 -0.57
CA PHE A 140 12.47 1.92 0.75
C PHE A 140 11.31 1.50 1.64
N ASN A 141 10.76 0.31 1.42
CA ASN A 141 9.66 -0.20 2.23
C ASN A 141 10.08 -0.29 3.70
N ASP A 142 9.26 0.28 4.62
CA ASP A 142 9.51 0.39 6.06
C ASP A 142 10.77 1.17 6.45
N CYS A 143 11.21 2.15 5.62
CA CYS A 143 12.19 3.15 6.02
C CYS A 143 11.53 4.24 6.89
N GLY A 144 11.09 3.86 8.08
CA GLY A 144 10.21 4.68 8.92
C GLY A 144 10.74 6.05 9.37
N LYS A 145 12.06 6.31 9.25
CA LYS A 145 12.67 7.63 9.54
C LYS A 145 13.00 8.45 8.29
N LEU A 146 12.69 7.96 7.09
CA LEU A 146 12.93 8.69 5.85
C LEU A 146 12.00 9.92 5.78
N ARG A 147 12.60 11.12 5.82
CA ARG A 147 11.86 12.40 5.91
C ARG A 147 11.79 13.14 4.59
N GLU A 148 12.84 13.05 3.82
CA GLU A 148 13.04 13.80 2.59
C GLU A 148 13.49 12.86 1.48
N VAL A 149 12.81 12.93 0.35
CA VAL A 149 13.14 12.20 -0.86
C VAL A 149 13.13 13.19 -2.01
N ILE A 150 14.29 13.35 -2.65
CA ILE A 150 14.43 14.11 -3.90
C ILE A 150 14.64 13.07 -4.99
N LEU A 151 13.59 12.84 -5.78
CA LEU A 151 13.64 11.85 -6.84
C LEU A 151 14.46 12.34 -8.03
N PRO A 152 15.09 11.43 -8.79
CA PRO A 152 15.81 11.76 -10.02
C PRO A 152 14.89 12.43 -11.04
N HIS A 153 15.44 13.37 -11.78
CA HIS A 153 14.66 14.12 -12.78
C HIS A 153 14.05 13.22 -13.87
N ASP A 154 14.71 12.12 -14.22
CA ASP A 154 14.31 11.21 -15.29
C ASP A 154 13.38 10.06 -14.81
N THR A 155 12.99 10.04 -13.54
CA THR A 155 12.13 8.98 -13.01
C THR A 155 10.77 8.97 -13.69
N GLU A 156 10.45 7.89 -14.38
CA GLU A 156 9.16 7.68 -15.06
C GLU A 156 8.19 6.81 -14.26
N VAL A 157 8.72 5.87 -13.46
CA VAL A 157 7.93 4.88 -12.71
C VAL A 157 8.34 4.82 -11.24
N ILE A 158 7.36 4.89 -10.36
CA ILE A 158 7.50 4.52 -8.95
C ILE A 158 6.81 3.17 -8.78
N GLU A 159 7.61 2.11 -8.63
CA GLU A 159 7.09 0.76 -8.57
C GLU A 159 6.39 0.45 -7.24
N ALA A 160 5.72 -0.70 -7.19
CA ALA A 160 4.87 -1.08 -6.10
C ALA A 160 5.62 -1.05 -4.75
N HIS A 161 4.97 -0.47 -3.73
CA HIS A 161 5.47 -0.36 -2.36
C HIS A 161 6.83 0.35 -2.20
N ALA A 162 7.33 1.07 -3.19
CA ALA A 162 8.67 1.68 -3.18
C ALA A 162 8.95 2.52 -1.93
N PHE A 163 7.96 3.26 -1.41
CA PHE A 163 8.03 4.08 -0.19
C PHE A 163 6.99 3.67 0.86
N SER A 164 6.44 2.47 0.77
CA SER A 164 5.48 1.97 1.76
C SER A 164 6.08 1.98 3.16
N GLY A 165 5.34 2.48 4.17
CA GLY A 165 5.83 2.54 5.55
C GLY A 165 6.89 3.60 5.84
N CYS A 166 7.14 4.56 4.93
CA CYS A 166 7.98 5.73 5.20
C CYS A 166 7.24 6.72 6.11
N ALA A 167 7.07 6.33 7.38
CA ALA A 167 6.18 7.00 8.32
C ALA A 167 6.57 8.46 8.64
N ALA A 168 7.84 8.83 8.50
CA ALA A 168 8.34 10.18 8.75
C ALA A 168 8.35 11.08 7.49
N LEU A 169 7.93 10.59 6.32
CA LEU A 169 7.91 11.33 5.07
C LEU A 169 6.78 12.38 5.11
N GLU A 170 7.13 13.66 5.10
CA GLU A 170 6.18 14.77 5.27
C GLU A 170 5.66 15.31 3.94
N GLN A 171 6.49 15.31 2.90
CA GLN A 171 6.13 15.73 1.55
C GLN A 171 6.89 14.96 0.48
N VAL A 172 6.29 14.84 -0.70
CA VAL A 172 6.93 14.27 -1.90
C VAL A 172 6.63 15.17 -3.08
N ASP A 173 7.68 15.65 -3.73
CA ASP A 173 7.60 16.34 -5.00
C ASP A 173 8.03 15.38 -6.11
N LEU A 174 7.06 14.89 -6.88
CA LEU A 174 7.33 13.98 -7.98
C LEU A 174 7.79 14.75 -9.21
N PRO A 175 8.88 14.33 -9.88
CA PRO A 175 9.36 15.00 -11.09
C PRO A 175 8.35 14.91 -12.24
N GLU A 176 8.39 15.87 -13.15
CA GLU A 176 7.44 15.96 -14.29
C GLU A 176 7.51 14.76 -15.26
N SER A 177 8.58 13.97 -15.17
CA SER A 177 8.78 12.74 -15.94
C SER A 177 7.91 11.56 -15.48
N VAL A 178 7.41 11.58 -14.22
CA VAL A 178 6.65 10.45 -13.66
C VAL A 178 5.32 10.29 -14.39
N LYS A 179 5.12 9.09 -14.94
CA LYS A 179 3.93 8.68 -15.68
C LYS A 179 3.08 7.68 -14.91
N ARG A 180 3.70 6.85 -14.06
CA ARG A 180 3.04 5.76 -13.33
C ARG A 180 3.47 5.70 -11.87
N ILE A 181 2.48 5.54 -11.00
CA ILE A 181 2.67 5.21 -9.58
C ILE A 181 1.95 3.89 -9.34
N GLU A 182 2.72 2.85 -9.02
CA GLU A 182 2.19 1.50 -8.87
C GLU A 182 1.60 1.26 -7.48
N GLU A 183 1.04 0.06 -7.30
CA GLU A 183 0.30 -0.35 -6.12
C GLU A 183 1.01 0.00 -4.82
N GLY A 184 0.30 0.71 -3.94
CA GLY A 184 0.75 0.95 -2.57
C GLY A 184 2.06 1.73 -2.44
N ALA A 185 2.53 2.42 -3.47
CA ALA A 185 3.84 3.08 -3.47
C ALA A 185 4.10 3.95 -2.23
N PHE A 186 3.07 4.60 -1.68
CA PHE A 186 3.13 5.43 -0.46
C PHE A 186 2.20 4.95 0.65
N VAL A 187 1.87 3.66 0.68
CA VAL A 187 1.04 3.08 1.76
C VAL A 187 1.65 3.39 3.13
N THR A 188 0.83 3.83 4.09
CA THR A 188 1.23 4.08 5.48
C THR A 188 2.30 5.17 5.66
N CYS A 189 2.44 6.10 4.72
CA CYS A 189 3.21 7.33 4.91
C CYS A 189 2.40 8.29 5.80
N VAL A 190 2.30 7.96 7.09
CA VAL A 190 1.36 8.60 8.02
C VAL A 190 1.61 10.08 8.25
N SER A 191 2.86 10.56 8.09
CA SER A 191 3.21 11.98 8.21
C SER A 191 3.03 12.77 6.91
N LEU A 192 2.71 12.10 5.78
CA LEU A 192 2.62 12.74 4.48
C LEU A 192 1.46 13.74 4.45
N GLU A 193 1.78 15.03 4.40
CA GLU A 193 0.81 16.12 4.37
C GLU A 193 0.50 16.61 2.95
N LYS A 194 1.50 16.54 2.06
CA LYS A 194 1.42 17.08 0.70
C LYS A 194 2.09 16.16 -0.31
N VAL A 195 1.44 16.00 -1.44
CA VAL A 195 2.00 15.33 -2.62
C VAL A 195 1.78 16.21 -3.83
N HIS A 196 2.86 16.49 -4.54
CA HIS A 196 2.77 17.16 -5.83
C HIS A 196 2.76 16.12 -6.94
N LEU A 197 1.60 15.94 -7.59
CA LEU A 197 1.45 15.00 -8.71
C LEU A 197 1.78 15.73 -10.02
N PRO A 198 2.72 15.20 -10.85
CA PRO A 198 3.17 15.88 -12.06
C PRO A 198 2.12 15.85 -13.17
N LYS A 199 2.13 16.85 -14.05
CA LYS A 199 1.17 16.98 -15.18
C LYS A 199 1.25 15.81 -16.17
N GLY A 200 2.38 15.10 -16.21
CA GLY A 200 2.63 13.94 -17.06
C GLY A 200 2.06 12.63 -16.54
N LEU A 201 1.55 12.59 -15.30
CA LEU A 201 1.06 11.37 -14.64
C LEU A 201 -0.17 10.81 -15.38
N GLU A 202 -0.14 9.52 -15.71
CA GLU A 202 -1.15 8.80 -16.50
C GLU A 202 -1.86 7.71 -15.69
N VAL A 203 -1.13 7.03 -14.81
CA VAL A 203 -1.62 5.87 -14.05
C VAL A 203 -1.35 6.03 -12.57
N VAL A 204 -2.39 5.85 -11.74
CA VAL A 204 -2.30 5.75 -10.29
C VAL A 204 -2.98 4.45 -9.87
N GLU A 205 -2.19 3.47 -9.47
CA GLU A 205 -2.70 2.14 -9.14
C GLU A 205 -3.39 2.10 -7.77
N ARG A 206 -3.85 0.91 -7.38
CA ARG A 206 -4.61 0.73 -6.14
C ARG A 206 -3.79 1.07 -4.89
N LYS A 207 -4.47 1.64 -3.89
CA LYS A 207 -3.92 1.89 -2.55
C LYS A 207 -2.67 2.77 -2.51
N VAL A 208 -2.38 3.57 -3.53
CA VAL A 208 -1.14 4.37 -3.60
C VAL A 208 -0.93 5.21 -2.34
N PHE A 209 -1.95 5.89 -1.83
CA PHE A 209 -1.89 6.71 -0.61
C PHE A 209 -2.69 6.11 0.55
N TYR A 210 -2.90 4.80 0.56
CA TYR A 210 -3.63 4.13 1.63
C TYR A 210 -3.00 4.39 3.00
N ARG A 211 -3.79 4.84 3.99
CA ARG A 211 -3.36 5.21 5.34
C ARG A 211 -2.37 6.36 5.43
N CYS A 212 -2.36 7.29 4.49
CA CYS A 212 -1.67 8.56 4.63
C CYS A 212 -2.51 9.51 5.51
N THR A 213 -2.50 9.27 6.82
CA THR A 213 -3.47 9.85 7.76
C THR A 213 -3.38 11.37 7.91
N ASN A 214 -2.25 11.99 7.55
CA ASN A 214 -2.05 13.44 7.60
C ASN A 214 -2.25 14.14 6.25
N LEU A 215 -2.52 13.39 5.18
CA LEU A 215 -2.73 13.94 3.83
C LEU A 215 -4.00 14.79 3.80
N LYS A 216 -3.89 16.05 3.37
CA LYS A 216 -4.98 17.04 3.47
C LYS A 216 -5.75 17.23 2.17
N GLU A 217 -5.05 17.23 1.05
CA GLU A 217 -5.62 17.43 -0.29
C GLU A 217 -4.87 16.59 -1.32
N LEU A 218 -5.59 16.17 -2.37
CA LEU A 218 -5.03 15.50 -3.54
C LEU A 218 -5.54 16.17 -4.81
N HIS A 219 -4.61 16.45 -5.73
CA HIS A 219 -4.91 17.01 -7.04
C HIS A 219 -4.39 16.08 -8.11
N PHE A 220 -5.28 15.35 -8.76
CA PHE A 220 -4.96 14.48 -9.90
C PHE A 220 -4.98 15.28 -11.20
N PRO A 221 -3.86 15.32 -11.94
CA PRO A 221 -3.74 16.10 -13.15
C PRO A 221 -4.55 15.52 -14.32
N LYS A 222 -4.74 16.33 -15.35
CA LYS A 222 -5.61 16.03 -16.49
C LYS A 222 -5.29 14.74 -17.24
N ARG A 223 -4.03 14.27 -17.20
CA ARG A 223 -3.59 13.09 -17.94
C ARG A 223 -3.86 11.77 -17.24
N VAL A 224 -4.24 11.79 -15.96
CA VAL A 224 -4.57 10.53 -15.25
C VAL A 224 -5.82 9.94 -15.89
N THR A 225 -5.68 8.75 -16.46
CA THR A 225 -6.74 7.97 -17.11
C THR A 225 -7.05 6.67 -16.40
N GLU A 226 -6.10 6.18 -15.58
CA GLU A 226 -6.25 4.94 -14.83
C GLU A 226 -6.16 5.21 -13.33
N PHE A 227 -7.25 4.92 -12.62
CA PHE A 227 -7.38 5.05 -11.18
C PHE A 227 -7.61 3.67 -10.55
N GLY A 228 -6.73 3.27 -9.64
CA GLY A 228 -6.91 2.05 -8.85
C GLY A 228 -7.90 2.24 -7.70
N LYS A 229 -8.41 1.14 -7.15
CA LYS A 229 -9.30 1.17 -5.98
C LYS A 229 -8.54 1.55 -4.70
N GLY A 230 -9.21 2.22 -3.78
CA GLY A 230 -8.69 2.54 -2.45
C GLY A 230 -7.49 3.47 -2.43
N ILE A 231 -7.28 4.29 -3.48
CA ILE A 231 -6.08 5.14 -3.63
C ILE A 231 -5.78 5.93 -2.35
N PHE A 232 -6.80 6.46 -1.69
CA PHE A 232 -6.69 7.29 -0.48
C PHE A 232 -7.55 6.78 0.68
N SER A 233 -7.91 5.51 0.69
CA SER A 233 -8.62 4.91 1.83
C SER A 233 -7.79 5.04 3.11
N GLN A 234 -8.46 5.27 4.24
CA GLN A 234 -7.86 5.53 5.55
C GLN A 234 -7.01 6.83 5.64
N CYS A 235 -7.22 7.78 4.74
CA CYS A 235 -6.65 9.13 4.84
C CYS A 235 -7.56 10.02 5.70
N SER A 236 -7.46 9.90 7.03
CA SER A 236 -8.42 10.52 7.97
C SER A 236 -8.46 12.04 7.93
N ALA A 237 -7.33 12.70 7.61
CA ALA A 237 -7.26 14.16 7.49
C ALA A 237 -7.56 14.69 6.06
N LEU A 238 -7.85 13.81 5.10
CA LEU A 238 -8.07 14.21 3.71
C LEU A 238 -9.42 14.93 3.59
N LYS A 239 -9.38 16.19 3.14
CA LYS A 239 -10.56 17.06 3.03
C LYS A 239 -11.09 17.15 1.61
N ARG A 240 -10.20 17.24 0.63
CA ARG A 240 -10.57 17.46 -0.76
C ARG A 240 -9.76 16.63 -1.72
N VAL A 241 -10.45 16.13 -2.73
CA VAL A 241 -9.83 15.45 -3.88
C VAL A 241 -10.30 16.17 -5.13
N TYR A 242 -9.34 16.64 -5.93
CA TYR A 242 -9.57 17.26 -7.22
C TYR A 242 -9.07 16.33 -8.32
N ILE A 243 -9.91 16.08 -9.30
CA ILE A 243 -9.58 15.26 -10.47
C ILE A 243 -9.83 16.11 -11.70
N GLU A 244 -8.78 16.38 -12.46
CA GLU A 244 -8.86 17.15 -13.69
C GLU A 244 -9.00 16.23 -14.90
N GLY A 245 -9.69 16.71 -15.94
CA GLY A 245 -9.64 16.13 -17.28
C GLY A 245 -10.68 15.09 -17.61
N ASN A 246 -10.46 13.82 -17.38
CA ASN A 246 -11.36 12.77 -17.82
C ASN A 246 -12.43 12.42 -16.78
N PRO A 247 -13.64 11.99 -17.21
CA PRO A 247 -14.61 11.38 -16.32
C PRO A 247 -13.98 10.19 -15.60
N VAL A 248 -14.30 10.04 -14.31
CA VAL A 248 -13.83 8.92 -13.47
C VAL A 248 -14.94 7.90 -13.35
N ASP A 249 -14.59 6.63 -13.45
CA ASP A 249 -15.52 5.54 -13.19
C ASP A 249 -15.94 5.55 -11.72
N GLU A 250 -17.24 5.42 -11.47
CA GLU A 250 -17.81 5.40 -10.12
C GLU A 250 -17.27 4.23 -9.28
N GLU A 251 -16.86 3.12 -9.91
CA GLU A 251 -16.27 1.97 -9.22
C GLU A 251 -14.99 2.30 -8.44
N VAL A 252 -14.24 3.33 -8.86
CA VAL A 252 -13.05 3.81 -8.14
C VAL A 252 -13.39 4.26 -6.72
N PHE A 253 -14.61 4.77 -6.52
CA PHE A 253 -15.10 5.29 -5.25
C PHE A 253 -15.96 4.30 -4.48
N GLN A 254 -16.19 3.09 -4.99
CA GLN A 254 -16.92 2.02 -4.31
C GLN A 254 -16.00 1.26 -3.35
N ASP A 255 -15.28 1.99 -2.50
CA ASP A 255 -14.44 1.45 -1.44
C ASP A 255 -15.01 1.90 -0.07
N TRP A 256 -15.57 0.95 0.67
CA TRP A 256 -16.18 1.22 1.98
C TRP A 256 -15.16 1.79 2.97
N ASP A 257 -13.91 1.32 2.92
CA ASP A 257 -12.83 1.73 3.80
C ASP A 257 -12.52 3.24 3.62
N MET A 258 -12.61 3.73 2.38
CA MET A 258 -12.50 5.15 2.07
C MET A 258 -13.59 5.97 2.78
N TRP A 259 -14.84 5.54 2.71
CA TRP A 259 -15.98 6.29 3.23
C TRP A 259 -16.09 6.28 4.75
N THR A 260 -15.65 5.19 5.39
CA THR A 260 -15.70 5.03 6.84
C THR A 260 -14.51 5.62 7.56
N THR A 261 -13.39 5.86 6.88
CA THR A 261 -12.12 6.26 7.50
C THR A 261 -11.58 7.63 7.09
N CYS A 262 -12.06 8.21 5.99
CA CYS A 262 -11.73 9.59 5.60
C CYS A 262 -12.68 10.57 6.31
N TYR A 263 -12.52 10.71 7.63
CA TYR A 263 -13.45 11.44 8.49
C TYR A 263 -13.59 12.92 8.13
N ASP A 264 -12.52 13.55 7.67
CA ASP A 264 -12.47 14.98 7.37
C ASP A 264 -12.83 15.30 5.91
N MET A 265 -13.17 14.28 5.09
CA MET A 265 -13.51 14.49 3.68
C MET A 265 -14.72 15.41 3.53
N GLU A 266 -14.52 16.53 2.86
CA GLU A 266 -15.56 17.51 2.55
C GLU A 266 -16.17 17.26 1.17
N GLU A 267 -15.33 17.08 0.16
CA GLU A 267 -15.78 16.90 -1.21
C GLU A 267 -14.77 16.19 -2.14
N ILE A 268 -15.30 15.53 -3.16
CA ILE A 268 -14.56 15.07 -4.34
C ILE A 268 -15.10 15.82 -5.55
N ILE A 269 -14.21 16.40 -6.33
CA ILE A 269 -14.54 17.18 -7.51
C ILE A 269 -13.88 16.52 -8.72
N ALA A 270 -14.70 16.05 -9.65
CA ALA A 270 -14.27 15.49 -10.93
C ALA A 270 -15.10 16.09 -12.07
N PRO A 271 -14.67 15.97 -13.35
CA PRO A 271 -15.37 16.55 -14.48
C PRO A 271 -16.83 16.12 -14.64
N ASN A 272 -17.13 14.88 -14.27
CA ASN A 272 -18.46 14.28 -14.38
C ASN A 272 -19.24 14.27 -13.07
N MET A 273 -18.61 14.65 -11.94
CA MET A 273 -19.25 14.55 -10.64
C MET A 273 -18.69 15.55 -9.62
N ARG A 274 -19.53 15.98 -8.74
CA ARG A 274 -19.14 16.67 -7.51
C ARG A 274 -19.86 16.03 -6.34
N ILE A 275 -19.12 15.39 -5.46
CA ILE A 275 -19.66 14.65 -4.33
C ILE A 275 -19.30 15.39 -3.06
N THR A 276 -20.31 15.72 -2.29
CA THR A 276 -20.13 16.28 -0.95
C THR A 276 -20.46 15.24 0.10
N ARG A 277 -19.89 15.33 1.27
CA ARG A 277 -19.99 14.37 2.39
C ARG A 277 -21.42 13.93 2.74
N PHE A 278 -22.43 14.72 2.40
CA PHE A 278 -23.85 14.43 2.72
C PHE A 278 -24.67 14.06 1.50
N ALA A 279 -24.06 13.94 0.33
CA ALA A 279 -24.77 13.56 -0.88
C ALA A 279 -25.29 12.13 -0.79
N LYS A 280 -26.42 11.87 -1.46
CA LYS A 280 -27.03 10.54 -1.52
C LYS A 280 -26.09 9.54 -2.20
N GLU A 281 -25.42 9.96 -3.26
CA GLU A 281 -24.47 9.19 -4.03
C GLU A 281 -23.33 8.68 -3.15
N TRP A 282 -22.79 9.51 -2.28
CA TRP A 282 -21.75 9.15 -1.31
C TRP A 282 -22.15 7.93 -0.45
N ARG A 283 -23.34 7.99 0.14
CA ARG A 283 -23.84 6.90 0.99
C ARG A 283 -24.04 5.60 0.21
N MET A 284 -24.49 5.72 -1.05
CA MET A 284 -24.71 4.60 -1.95
C MET A 284 -23.40 3.86 -2.26
N TRP A 285 -22.34 4.58 -2.57
CA TRP A 285 -21.04 3.98 -2.89
C TRP A 285 -20.37 3.38 -1.67
N ALA A 286 -20.49 4.04 -0.53
CA ALA A 286 -20.01 3.49 0.73
C ALA A 286 -20.67 2.15 1.05
N ALA A 287 -22.00 2.06 0.84
CA ALA A 287 -22.74 0.81 1.07
C ALA A 287 -22.34 -0.30 0.10
N ALA A 288 -22.14 0.02 -1.18
CA ALA A 288 -21.68 -0.94 -2.18
C ALA A 288 -20.27 -1.45 -1.85
N GLY A 289 -19.34 -0.54 -1.51
CA GLY A 289 -17.99 -0.90 -1.12
C GLY A 289 -17.90 -1.75 0.14
N LEU A 290 -18.76 -1.49 1.15
CA LEU A 290 -18.83 -2.33 2.35
C LEU A 290 -19.29 -3.75 2.01
N ALA A 291 -20.30 -3.88 1.13
CA ALA A 291 -20.79 -5.18 0.71
C ALA A 291 -19.68 -5.99 -0.01
N ASP A 292 -18.89 -5.34 -0.85
CA ASP A 292 -17.74 -5.95 -1.52
C ASP A 292 -16.69 -6.43 -0.53
N TYR A 293 -16.32 -5.59 0.44
CA TYR A 293 -15.33 -5.93 1.45
C TYR A 293 -15.74 -7.12 2.33
N LEU A 294 -16.99 -7.17 2.76
CA LEU A 294 -17.48 -8.27 3.61
C LEU A 294 -17.46 -9.62 2.87
N VAL A 295 -17.69 -9.61 1.56
CA VAL A 295 -17.58 -10.81 0.74
C VAL A 295 -16.13 -11.27 0.59
N GLU A 296 -15.18 -10.34 0.50
CA GLU A 296 -13.76 -10.64 0.28
C GLU A 296 -13.00 -11.01 1.56
N GLN A 297 -13.27 -10.34 2.68
CA GLN A 297 -12.45 -10.43 3.90
C GLN A 297 -13.12 -11.19 5.06
N GLY A 298 -14.44 -11.39 5.02
CA GLY A 298 -15.18 -12.22 5.97
C GLY A 298 -15.34 -11.66 7.38
N ASP A 299 -14.64 -10.59 7.77
CA ASP A 299 -14.76 -9.98 9.12
C ASP A 299 -14.45 -8.47 9.11
N VAL A 300 -15.28 -7.69 9.78
CA VAL A 300 -15.15 -6.23 9.95
C VAL A 300 -15.21 -5.89 11.43
N ARG A 301 -14.39 -4.93 11.88
CA ARG A 301 -14.46 -4.45 13.26
C ARG A 301 -15.85 -3.99 13.64
N SER A 302 -16.40 -4.56 14.71
CA SER A 302 -17.77 -4.40 15.15
C SER A 302 -18.25 -2.94 15.26
N GLU A 303 -17.41 -2.05 15.81
CA GLU A 303 -17.78 -0.64 16.03
C GLU A 303 -18.03 0.15 14.74
N ILE A 304 -17.24 -0.11 13.70
CA ILE A 304 -17.40 0.53 12.37
C ILE A 304 -18.65 -0.02 11.69
N LEU A 305 -18.82 -1.34 11.77
CA LEU A 305 -19.96 -2.03 11.20
C LEU A 305 -21.29 -1.57 11.84
N ASP A 306 -21.33 -1.45 13.18
CA ASP A 306 -22.51 -1.02 13.91
C ASP A 306 -22.94 0.41 13.55
N SER A 307 -21.99 1.32 13.42
CA SER A 307 -22.26 2.69 12.97
C SER A 307 -22.84 2.72 11.56
N TYR A 308 -22.31 1.88 10.68
CA TYR A 308 -22.72 1.80 9.29
C TYR A 308 -24.09 1.14 9.12
N VAL A 309 -24.32 0.02 9.81
CA VAL A 309 -25.62 -0.66 9.86
C VAL A 309 -26.70 0.27 10.41
N LYS A 310 -26.36 1.12 11.39
CA LYS A 310 -27.27 2.13 11.91
C LYS A 310 -27.66 3.17 10.83
N ASP A 311 -26.69 3.72 10.09
CA ASP A 311 -26.95 4.68 9.00
C ASP A 311 -27.81 4.04 7.90
N LEU A 312 -27.52 2.79 7.51
CA LEU A 312 -28.30 2.05 6.54
C LEU A 312 -29.76 1.81 7.01
N LYS A 313 -29.96 1.53 8.31
CA LYS A 313 -31.31 1.39 8.90
C LYS A 313 -32.08 2.71 8.86
N GLU A 314 -31.44 3.82 9.18
CA GLU A 314 -32.06 5.14 9.21
C GLU A 314 -32.42 5.66 7.80
N ASN A 315 -31.64 5.27 6.78
CA ASN A 315 -31.79 5.76 5.40
C ASN A 315 -32.27 4.69 4.38
N ARG A 316 -32.93 3.62 4.82
CA ARG A 316 -33.34 2.43 4.02
C ARG A 316 -33.89 2.76 2.64
N SER A 317 -34.85 3.69 2.58
CA SER A 317 -35.53 4.03 1.33
C SER A 317 -34.62 4.58 0.25
N SER A 318 -33.48 5.13 0.63
CA SER A 318 -32.51 5.68 -0.31
C SER A 318 -31.69 4.60 -1.00
N TYR A 319 -31.59 3.41 -0.38
CA TYR A 319 -30.81 2.28 -0.90
C TYR A 319 -31.62 1.28 -1.71
N GLU A 320 -32.94 1.23 -1.53
CA GLU A 320 -33.83 0.24 -2.18
C GLU A 320 -33.65 0.17 -3.71
N VAL A 321 -33.44 1.31 -4.37
CA VAL A 321 -33.23 1.36 -5.83
C VAL A 321 -31.97 0.63 -6.28
N LEU A 322 -30.93 0.65 -5.45
CA LEU A 322 -29.64 0.04 -5.76
C LEU A 322 -29.59 -1.46 -5.52
N LEU A 323 -30.43 -1.96 -4.60
CA LEU A 323 -30.42 -3.38 -4.23
C LEU A 323 -30.73 -4.30 -5.42
N LEU A 324 -31.47 -3.80 -6.42
CA LEU A 324 -31.75 -4.54 -7.65
C LEU A 324 -30.62 -4.44 -8.70
N GLU A 325 -29.60 -3.64 -8.45
CA GLU A 325 -28.45 -3.43 -9.34
C GLU A 325 -27.16 -3.99 -8.73
N ASN A 326 -27.12 -4.19 -7.40
CA ASN A 326 -25.94 -4.68 -6.69
C ASN A 326 -26.29 -5.88 -5.80
N LYS A 327 -25.97 -7.09 -6.26
CA LYS A 327 -26.22 -8.35 -5.55
C LYS A 327 -25.54 -8.43 -4.19
N LYS A 328 -24.32 -7.94 -4.08
CA LYS A 328 -23.55 -7.98 -2.83
C LYS A 328 -24.18 -7.06 -1.79
N LEU A 329 -24.63 -5.88 -2.22
CA LEU A 329 -25.37 -4.97 -1.34
C LEU A 329 -26.69 -5.61 -0.87
N LEU A 330 -27.41 -6.29 -1.76
CA LEU A 330 -28.62 -7.03 -1.38
C LEU A 330 -28.32 -8.16 -0.39
N GLN A 331 -27.25 -8.94 -0.60
CA GLN A 331 -26.80 -9.97 0.35
C GLN A 331 -26.50 -9.38 1.72
N PHE A 332 -25.83 -8.23 1.76
CA PHE A 332 -25.57 -7.51 2.99
C PHE A 332 -26.85 -7.08 3.72
N PHE A 333 -27.82 -6.49 2.99
CA PHE A 333 -29.10 -6.08 3.56
C PHE A 333 -29.89 -7.26 4.11
N ILE A 334 -29.86 -8.42 3.45
CA ILE A 334 -30.47 -9.66 3.92
C ILE A 334 -29.73 -10.17 5.17
N HIS A 335 -28.42 -10.28 5.13
CA HIS A 335 -27.62 -10.83 6.24
C HIS A 335 -27.82 -10.04 7.56
N TYR A 336 -27.91 -8.73 7.48
CA TYR A 336 -28.11 -7.86 8.66
C TYR A 336 -29.59 -7.52 8.94
N ASN A 337 -30.51 -8.22 8.31
CA ASN A 337 -31.97 -8.02 8.50
C ASN A 337 -32.40 -6.54 8.35
N LEU A 338 -31.92 -5.87 7.30
CA LEU A 338 -32.14 -4.45 7.08
C LEU A 338 -33.37 -4.12 6.26
N LEU A 339 -34.03 -5.12 5.64
CA LEU A 339 -35.22 -4.95 4.80
C LEU A 339 -36.49 -5.30 5.58
N ALA A 340 -37.41 -4.36 5.65
CA ALA A 340 -38.76 -4.65 6.14
C ALA A 340 -39.53 -5.43 5.09
N GLU A 341 -40.51 -6.23 5.49
CA GLU A 341 -41.35 -7.05 4.61
C GLU A 341 -41.98 -6.25 3.45
N GLN A 342 -42.45 -5.04 3.73
CA GLN A 342 -42.98 -4.14 2.69
C GLN A 342 -41.97 -3.74 1.64
N ALA A 343 -40.68 -3.57 2.02
CA ALA A 343 -39.60 -3.27 1.09
C ALA A 343 -39.28 -4.49 0.23
N VAL A 344 -39.22 -5.68 0.83
CA VAL A 344 -39.02 -6.95 0.09
C VAL A 344 -40.10 -7.14 -0.96
N ASN A 345 -41.38 -6.90 -0.62
CA ASN A 345 -42.49 -7.01 -1.54
C ASN A 345 -42.40 -6.02 -2.71
N ARG A 346 -41.95 -4.76 -2.44
CA ARG A 346 -41.69 -3.77 -3.51
C ARG A 346 -40.56 -4.20 -4.44
N LEU A 347 -39.44 -4.66 -3.87
CA LEU A 347 -38.27 -5.12 -4.62
C LEU A 347 -38.60 -6.36 -5.47
N LEU A 348 -39.37 -7.30 -4.94
CA LEU A 348 -39.84 -8.46 -5.71
C LEU A 348 -40.68 -8.05 -6.93
N ASN A 349 -41.58 -7.09 -6.76
CA ASN A 349 -42.42 -6.59 -7.88
C ASN A 349 -41.55 -5.87 -8.93
N GLN A 350 -40.55 -5.09 -8.51
CA GLN A 350 -39.63 -4.42 -9.41
C GLN A 350 -38.67 -5.39 -10.11
N SER A 351 -38.22 -6.47 -9.43
CA SER A 351 -37.37 -7.50 -10.01
C SER A 351 -38.03 -8.26 -11.17
N LEU A 352 -39.34 -8.28 -11.24
CA LEU A 352 -40.08 -8.85 -12.37
C LEU A 352 -39.74 -8.15 -13.71
N GLN A 353 -39.39 -6.88 -13.66
CA GLN A 353 -39.04 -6.08 -14.86
C GLN A 353 -37.56 -6.25 -15.27
N LYS A 354 -36.68 -6.71 -14.39
CA LYS A 354 -35.24 -6.75 -14.60
C LYS A 354 -34.64 -8.12 -14.94
N SER A 355 -35.45 -9.16 -15.17
CA SER A 355 -34.99 -10.50 -15.59
C SER A 355 -33.83 -11.15 -14.81
N ASP A 356 -33.42 -10.61 -13.64
CA ASP A 356 -32.38 -11.18 -12.81
C ASP A 356 -32.99 -12.23 -11.85
N MET A 357 -32.81 -13.49 -12.26
CA MET A 357 -33.38 -14.65 -11.52
C MET A 357 -32.69 -14.87 -10.17
N GLU A 358 -31.42 -14.44 -10.03
CA GLU A 358 -30.63 -14.64 -8.80
C GLU A 358 -31.08 -13.66 -7.71
N ILE A 359 -31.17 -12.37 -8.03
CA ILE A 359 -31.69 -11.34 -7.13
C ILE A 359 -33.11 -11.71 -6.66
N ARG A 360 -33.92 -12.17 -7.59
CA ARG A 360 -35.29 -12.60 -7.27
C ARG A 360 -35.33 -13.80 -6.33
N SER A 361 -34.45 -14.79 -6.56
CA SER A 361 -34.34 -15.96 -5.68
C SER A 361 -33.93 -15.58 -4.27
N MET A 362 -32.95 -14.66 -4.15
CA MET A 362 -32.51 -14.15 -2.84
C MET A 362 -33.63 -13.45 -2.08
N LEU A 363 -34.37 -12.56 -2.74
CA LEU A 363 -35.52 -11.86 -2.12
C LEU A 363 -36.67 -12.81 -1.71
N LEU A 364 -36.96 -13.84 -2.51
CA LEU A 364 -37.97 -14.85 -2.17
C LEU A 364 -37.55 -15.70 -0.96
N ASN A 365 -36.29 -16.12 -0.90
CA ASN A 365 -35.78 -16.86 0.24
C ASN A 365 -35.88 -16.03 1.53
N TYR A 366 -35.44 -14.78 1.46
CA TYR A 366 -35.50 -13.87 2.61
C TYR A 366 -36.95 -13.56 3.05
N GLN A 367 -37.88 -13.40 2.09
CA GLN A 367 -39.32 -13.26 2.40
C GLN A 367 -39.85 -14.45 3.18
N ASN A 368 -39.50 -15.69 2.77
CA ASN A 368 -39.89 -16.91 3.47
C ASN A 368 -39.27 -16.98 4.89
N GLU A 369 -38.05 -16.48 5.09
CA GLU A 369 -37.41 -16.42 6.41
C GLU A 369 -38.20 -15.50 7.35
N ILE A 370 -38.49 -14.26 6.91
CA ILE A 370 -39.32 -13.30 7.69
C ILE A 370 -40.67 -13.91 8.09
N GLN A 371 -41.39 -14.49 7.13
CA GLN A 371 -42.70 -15.08 7.41
C GLN A 371 -42.66 -16.28 8.38
N ASN A 372 -41.53 -16.99 8.41
CA ASN A 372 -41.37 -18.11 9.34
C ASN A 372 -40.98 -17.61 10.74
N GLU A 373 -40.27 -16.50 10.88
CA GLU A 373 -39.96 -15.86 12.17
C GLU A 373 -41.23 -15.28 12.79
N ASP A 374 -42.03 -14.54 12.03
CA ASP A 374 -43.33 -14.01 12.49
C ASP A 374 -44.26 -15.12 13.00
N LYS A 375 -44.33 -16.27 12.30
CA LYS A 375 -45.09 -17.43 12.75
C LYS A 375 -44.58 -18.06 14.05
N LYS A 376 -43.26 -18.02 14.30
CA LYS A 376 -42.68 -18.52 15.55
C LYS A 376 -42.98 -17.58 16.72
N GLU A 377 -42.94 -16.27 16.51
CA GLU A 377 -43.29 -15.27 17.52
C GLU A 377 -44.77 -15.34 17.88
N GLU A 378 -45.67 -15.48 16.88
CA GLU A 378 -47.12 -15.67 17.13
C GLU A 378 -47.39 -16.97 17.92
N THR A 379 -46.71 -18.07 17.56
CA THR A 379 -46.88 -19.36 18.27
C THR A 379 -46.31 -19.30 19.70
N GLY A 380 -45.18 -18.61 19.91
CA GLY A 380 -44.60 -18.35 21.23
C GLY A 380 -45.52 -17.52 22.11
N SER A 381 -46.07 -16.41 21.58
CA SER A 381 -47.00 -15.55 22.28
C SER A 381 -48.33 -16.25 22.62
N GLN A 382 -48.82 -17.13 21.76
CA GLN A 382 -50.01 -17.95 22.04
C GLN A 382 -49.73 -19.01 23.11
N LEU A 383 -48.55 -19.60 23.13
CA LEU A 383 -48.11 -20.55 24.16
C LEU A 383 -47.97 -19.88 25.54
N ASP A 384 -47.41 -18.69 25.59
CA ASP A 384 -47.27 -17.89 26.82
C ASP A 384 -48.64 -17.44 27.36
N GLN A 385 -49.57 -17.06 26.49
CA GLN A 385 -50.95 -16.77 26.89
C GLN A 385 -51.70 -18.00 27.40
N LEU A 386 -51.47 -19.15 26.80
CA LEU A 386 -52.03 -20.42 27.26
C LEU A 386 -51.45 -20.86 28.62
N LEU A 387 -50.17 -20.67 28.82
CA LEU A 387 -49.49 -20.97 30.08
C LEU A 387 -49.90 -20.00 31.20
N ALA A 388 -50.13 -18.74 30.88
CA ALA A 388 -50.68 -17.75 31.83
C ALA A 388 -52.14 -17.98 32.20
N ALA A 389 -52.91 -18.60 31.34
CA ALA A 389 -54.30 -18.96 31.60
C ALA A 389 -54.47 -20.27 32.39
N LEU A 390 -53.39 -21.04 32.50
CA LEU A 390 -53.38 -22.33 33.25
C LEU A 390 -52.69 -22.20 34.61
N SER A 391 -52.13 -21.02 34.94
CA SER A 391 -51.57 -20.65 36.26
C SER A 391 -52.56 -19.83 37.07
#